data_2cb7980ff2fbf1b9124449dde5dfbd5c
#
_entry.id   2cb7980ff2fbf1b9124449dde5dfbd5c
#
_cell.length_a   1.000
_cell.length_b   1.000
_cell.length_c   1.000
_cell.angle_alpha   90.00
_cell.angle_beta   90.00
_cell.angle_gamma   90.00
#
_symmetry.space_group_name_H-M   'P 1'
#
loop_
_entity.id
_entity.type
_entity.pdbx_description
1 polymer ?
#
loop_
_entity_poly.entity_id
_entity_poly.type
_entity_poly.pdbx_seq_one_letter_code
_entity_poly.pdbx_strand_id
1 'polypeptide(L)'
;MRRRSLLKSVVGISASAGLLALGKANGASKGRLLASAGKQPRSRQFIEAADGTNLFFRDWGNGRPLVFAAPWGLNSSWWEYQMADLAGRGLRCVSYDRRGHGRSGEPTHGYEFNTLADDLAAVVEQLDLHHITFVGQSLGCGEVIRYLSRHGSNRVARLVLVSTITPFVLKTDDNPDGVDRSTLETVRKVLSKDRPHPIAAAAPAFFGAPKNRVSQEIMDWWVRMMVEGCSLKTMLDLQKMFTETDFRPELRRISVPTLLIHGDNDTSTPIETTARKTAPLIPGCQLKVYEGAAHGLPITHAEQLNADLMAFAMSS
;
A
#
# COMPACT_ATOMS: atom_id res chain seq x y z
N MET A 1 39.95 -19.15 -22.31
CA MET A 1 39.74 -20.55 -21.89
C MET A 1 38.67 -20.62 -20.77
N ARG A 2 37.58 -21.31 -21.11
CA ARG A 2 36.61 -22.04 -20.28
C ARG A 2 36.24 -21.50 -18.89
N ARG A 3 35.00 -21.02 -18.76
CA ARG A 3 33.95 -21.59 -17.87
C ARG A 3 32.58 -21.07 -18.29
N ARG A 4 31.98 -21.73 -19.27
CA ARG A 4 30.53 -21.84 -19.48
C ARG A 4 30.06 -23.09 -18.73
N SER A 5 28.83 -23.04 -18.26
CA SER A 5 27.99 -24.13 -17.73
C SER A 5 27.77 -24.05 -16.23
N LEU A 6 26.56 -23.59 -15.91
CA LEU A 6 25.70 -24.14 -14.84
C LEU A 6 24.42 -23.29 -14.75
N LEU A 7 23.52 -23.50 -15.69
CA LEU A 7 22.08 -23.14 -15.56
C LEU A 7 21.32 -23.80 -16.71
N LYS A 8 21.24 -25.14 -16.65
CA LYS A 8 20.26 -25.93 -17.40
C LYS A 8 19.85 -27.07 -16.48
N SER A 9 18.67 -26.96 -15.90
CA SER A 9 17.84 -28.07 -15.40
C SER A 9 16.80 -27.49 -14.46
N VAL A 10 15.63 -27.18 -14.95
CA VAL A 10 14.30 -27.36 -14.35
C VAL A 10 13.28 -26.75 -15.32
N VAL A 11 12.94 -27.44 -16.36
CA VAL A 11 11.60 -27.50 -16.96
C VAL A 11 11.55 -28.80 -17.76
N GLY A 12 10.93 -29.81 -17.21
CA GLY A 12 10.58 -31.04 -17.89
C GLY A 12 9.25 -31.53 -17.34
N ILE A 13 8.14 -31.04 -17.90
CA ILE A 13 6.84 -31.68 -17.71
C ILE A 13 6.53 -32.39 -18.99
N SER A 14 6.73 -33.72 -18.99
CA SER A 14 6.32 -34.63 -20.08
C SER A 14 4.84 -34.94 -19.91
N ALA A 15 4.06 -34.58 -20.93
CA ALA A 15 2.71 -35.10 -21.15
C ALA A 15 2.78 -36.54 -21.67
N SER A 16 2.21 -37.49 -20.96
CA SER A 16 1.91 -38.82 -21.46
C SER A 16 0.40 -39.02 -21.53
N ALA A 17 -0.09 -39.09 -22.74
CA ALA A 17 -1.44 -39.51 -23.06
C ALA A 17 -1.55 -41.05 -22.88
N GLY A 18 -2.52 -41.48 -22.09
CA GLY A 18 -2.93 -42.87 -21.95
C GLY A 18 -4.38 -43.04 -22.34
N LEU A 19 -4.61 -43.79 -23.40
CA LEU A 19 -5.90 -44.09 -24.03
C LEU A 19 -6.57 -45.32 -23.39
N LEU A 20 -7.85 -45.20 -23.05
CA LEU A 20 -8.97 -46.13 -23.08
C LEU A 20 -8.86 -47.59 -22.57
N ALA A 21 -9.80 -47.93 -21.70
CA ALA A 21 -10.59 -49.15 -21.80
C ALA A 21 -12.00 -48.98 -21.23
N LEU A 22 -13.01 -49.17 -22.03
CA LEU A 22 -14.43 -49.31 -21.66
C LEU A 22 -14.66 -50.67 -20.99
N GLY A 23 -15.19 -50.68 -19.78
CA GLY A 23 -15.71 -51.84 -19.13
C GLY A 23 -17.11 -51.54 -18.56
N LYS A 24 -18.17 -52.13 -19.16
CA LYS A 24 -19.53 -52.16 -18.60
C LYS A 24 -19.57 -53.13 -17.41
N ALA A 25 -20.04 -52.69 -16.26
CA ALA A 25 -20.56 -53.57 -15.22
C ALA A 25 -21.75 -52.89 -14.55
N ASN A 26 -22.92 -53.54 -14.71
CA ASN A 26 -24.15 -53.25 -13.96
C ASN A 26 -23.96 -53.66 -12.49
N GLY A 27 -24.35 -52.81 -11.54
CA GLY A 27 -24.42 -53.16 -10.16
C GLY A 27 -25.15 -52.06 -9.38
N ALA A 28 -26.43 -52.29 -9.11
CA ALA A 28 -27.22 -51.42 -8.23
C ALA A 28 -26.66 -51.45 -6.80
N SER A 29 -26.33 -50.33 -6.24
CA SER A 29 -26.04 -50.17 -4.83
C SER A 29 -26.59 -48.86 -4.32
N LYS A 30 -27.34 -49.01 -3.22
CA LYS A 30 -28.14 -48.08 -2.44
C LYS A 30 -27.51 -46.72 -2.22
N GLY A 31 -28.31 -45.71 -2.45
CA GLY A 31 -28.01 -44.30 -2.19
C GLY A 31 -27.51 -44.07 -0.76
N ARG A 32 -26.30 -43.57 -0.67
CA ARG A 32 -25.80 -42.84 0.51
C ARG A 32 -25.81 -41.37 0.11
N LEU A 33 -26.73 -40.60 0.68
CA LEU A 33 -26.78 -39.15 0.58
C LEU A 33 -25.40 -38.62 1.00
N LEU A 34 -24.58 -38.25 0.01
CA LEU A 34 -23.44 -37.40 0.25
C LEU A 34 -24.01 -36.04 0.69
N ALA A 35 -23.84 -35.73 1.97
CA ALA A 35 -24.06 -34.39 2.47
C ALA A 35 -23.40 -33.41 1.52
N SER A 36 -24.18 -32.48 0.97
CA SER A 36 -23.68 -31.38 0.17
C SER A 36 -22.57 -30.71 0.96
N ALA A 37 -21.34 -30.82 0.50
CA ALA A 37 -20.26 -29.93 0.94
C ALA A 37 -20.78 -28.52 0.72
N GLY A 38 -21.18 -27.83 1.77
CA GLY A 38 -21.66 -26.48 1.72
C GLY A 38 -20.62 -25.67 0.94
N LYS A 39 -21.03 -25.03 -0.15
CA LYS A 39 -20.21 -24.03 -0.82
C LYS A 39 -19.79 -23.06 0.27
N GLN A 40 -18.53 -23.10 0.67
CA GLN A 40 -17.97 -21.98 1.45
C GLN A 40 -18.33 -20.71 0.67
N PRO A 41 -18.93 -19.70 1.29
CA PRO A 41 -19.20 -18.46 0.61
C PRO A 41 -17.88 -17.99 0.03
N ARG A 42 -17.82 -17.75 -1.29
CA ARG A 42 -16.65 -17.09 -1.92
C ARG A 42 -16.38 -15.86 -1.07
N SER A 43 -15.22 -15.79 -0.43
CA SER A 43 -14.84 -14.66 0.41
C SER A 43 -15.10 -13.40 -0.40
N ARG A 44 -15.95 -12.53 0.13
CA ARG A 44 -16.27 -11.25 -0.50
C ARG A 44 -14.94 -10.47 -0.56
N GLN A 45 -14.36 -10.30 -1.73
CA GLN A 45 -13.09 -9.56 -1.91
C GLN A 45 -13.34 -8.05 -2.06
N PHE A 46 -14.55 -7.60 -1.78
CA PHE A 46 -14.96 -6.21 -1.91
C PHE A 46 -15.72 -5.75 -0.67
N ILE A 47 -15.39 -4.57 -0.23
CA ILE A 47 -16.09 -3.76 0.77
C ILE A 47 -16.90 -2.72 0.01
N GLU A 48 -18.12 -2.46 0.41
CA GLU A 48 -18.97 -1.42 -0.14
C GLU A 48 -18.81 -0.15 0.72
N ALA A 49 -18.31 0.93 0.11
CA ALA A 49 -18.25 2.24 0.75
C ALA A 49 -19.67 2.86 0.85
N ALA A 50 -19.80 3.93 1.64
CA ALA A 50 -21.10 4.56 1.91
C ALA A 50 -21.81 5.11 0.66
N ASP A 51 -21.07 5.43 -0.38
CA ASP A 51 -21.58 5.91 -1.68
C ASP A 51 -21.80 4.78 -2.71
N GLY A 52 -21.65 3.50 -2.30
CA GLY A 52 -21.78 2.33 -3.15
C GLY A 52 -20.51 1.96 -3.92
N THR A 53 -19.40 2.68 -3.72
CA THR A 53 -18.13 2.32 -4.35
C THR A 53 -17.61 1.00 -3.79
N ASN A 54 -17.34 0.02 -4.66
CA ASN A 54 -16.75 -1.24 -4.25
C ASN A 54 -15.24 -1.09 -4.10
N LEU A 55 -14.71 -1.42 -2.93
CA LEU A 55 -13.29 -1.37 -2.59
C LEU A 55 -12.74 -2.79 -2.53
N PHE A 56 -11.82 -3.12 -3.42
CA PHE A 56 -11.13 -4.41 -3.38
C PHE A 56 -10.15 -4.46 -2.21
N PHE A 57 -10.06 -5.61 -1.54
CA PHE A 57 -9.10 -5.81 -0.46
C PHE A 57 -8.44 -7.19 -0.53
N ARG A 58 -7.28 -7.30 0.13
CA ARG A 58 -6.55 -8.52 0.43
C ARG A 58 -6.50 -8.68 1.94
N ASP A 59 -6.69 -9.90 2.43
CA ASP A 59 -6.70 -10.23 3.85
C ASP A 59 -5.96 -11.56 4.04
N TRP A 60 -4.76 -11.51 4.59
CA TRP A 60 -3.88 -12.65 4.76
C TRP A 60 -3.46 -12.82 6.22
N GLY A 61 -3.41 -14.07 6.68
CA GLY A 61 -3.07 -14.41 8.06
C GLY A 61 -4.25 -14.26 9.03
N ASN A 62 -3.99 -14.36 10.34
CA ASN A 62 -5.04 -14.47 11.36
C ASN A 62 -4.60 -14.02 12.76
N GLY A 63 -3.74 -13.01 12.88
CA GLY A 63 -3.29 -12.49 14.19
C GLY A 63 -3.73 -11.06 14.45
N ARG A 64 -2.85 -10.28 15.11
CA ARG A 64 -3.07 -8.84 15.29
C ARG A 64 -3.11 -8.16 13.92
N PRO A 65 -4.11 -7.30 13.66
CA PRO A 65 -4.28 -6.72 12.33
C PRO A 65 -3.29 -5.58 12.06
N LEU A 66 -2.61 -5.67 10.90
CA LEU A 66 -1.97 -4.57 10.22
C LEU A 66 -2.81 -4.18 9.02
N VAL A 67 -3.14 -2.90 8.89
CA VAL A 67 -3.88 -2.37 7.75
C VAL A 67 -3.01 -1.41 6.98
N PHE A 68 -2.80 -1.70 5.70
CA PHE A 68 -1.85 -0.99 4.84
C PHE A 68 -2.58 -0.05 3.87
N ALA A 69 -2.21 1.23 3.90
CA ALA A 69 -2.64 2.25 2.95
C ALA A 69 -1.50 2.57 1.97
N ALA A 70 -1.75 2.34 0.68
CA ALA A 70 -0.75 2.47 -0.38
C ALA A 70 -0.40 3.93 -0.71
N PRO A 71 0.77 4.22 -1.29
CA PRO A 71 1.12 5.55 -1.76
C PRO A 71 0.31 5.95 -3.00
N TRP A 72 0.51 7.17 -3.47
CA TRP A 72 -0.13 7.72 -4.66
C TRP A 72 0.11 6.88 -5.91
N GLY A 73 -0.96 6.59 -6.65
CA GLY A 73 -0.92 5.83 -7.90
C GLY A 73 -0.67 4.33 -7.75
N LEU A 74 -0.44 3.83 -6.53
CA LEU A 74 -0.22 2.41 -6.24
C LEU A 74 -1.45 1.79 -5.54
N ASN A 75 -1.56 0.47 -5.62
CA ASN A 75 -2.66 -0.32 -5.08
C ASN A 75 -2.19 -1.34 -4.04
N SER A 76 -3.06 -2.22 -3.58
CA SER A 76 -2.78 -3.22 -2.54
C SER A 76 -1.61 -4.16 -2.88
N SER A 77 -1.29 -4.37 -4.16
CA SER A 77 -0.16 -5.22 -4.56
C SER A 77 1.20 -4.65 -4.14
N TRP A 78 1.28 -3.35 -3.89
CA TRP A 78 2.50 -2.71 -3.39
C TRP A 78 3.01 -3.31 -2.09
N TRP A 79 2.10 -3.78 -1.24
CA TRP A 79 2.41 -4.31 0.07
C TRP A 79 2.60 -5.83 0.12
N GLU A 80 2.59 -6.53 -1.03
CA GLU A 80 2.65 -8.01 -1.07
C GLU A 80 3.89 -8.58 -0.38
N TYR A 81 5.04 -7.93 -0.48
CA TYR A 81 6.28 -8.37 0.17
C TYR A 81 6.21 -8.30 1.70
N GLN A 82 5.57 -7.26 2.24
CA GLN A 82 5.31 -7.11 3.66
C GLN A 82 4.25 -8.11 4.13
N MET A 83 3.14 -8.17 3.41
CA MET A 83 2.01 -9.03 3.77
C MET A 83 2.38 -10.52 3.76
N ALA A 84 3.14 -10.98 2.77
CA ALA A 84 3.55 -12.39 2.68
C ALA A 84 4.42 -12.82 3.86
N ASP A 85 5.42 -12.01 4.22
CA ASP A 85 6.31 -12.29 5.35
C ASP A 85 5.56 -12.18 6.69
N LEU A 86 4.88 -11.08 6.94
CA LEU A 86 4.24 -10.78 8.22
C LEU A 86 3.06 -11.71 8.52
N ALA A 87 2.26 -12.07 7.50
CA ALA A 87 1.20 -13.06 7.66
C ALA A 87 1.76 -14.45 7.96
N GLY A 88 2.86 -14.83 7.30
CA GLY A 88 3.59 -16.08 7.61
C GLY A 88 4.15 -16.13 9.02
N ARG A 89 4.34 -14.98 9.66
CA ARG A 89 4.83 -14.83 11.04
C ARG A 89 3.70 -14.59 12.06
N GLY A 90 2.44 -14.78 11.67
CA GLY A 90 1.30 -14.81 12.58
C GLY A 90 0.57 -13.47 12.78
N LEU A 91 0.75 -12.48 11.90
CA LEU A 91 -0.07 -11.28 11.85
C LEU A 91 -1.23 -11.43 10.84
N ARG A 92 -2.29 -10.67 11.01
CA ARG A 92 -3.33 -10.51 9.99
C ARG A 92 -3.03 -9.24 9.18
N CYS A 93 -2.73 -9.38 7.90
CA CYS A 93 -2.34 -8.29 7.02
C CYS A 93 -3.48 -7.98 6.06
N VAL A 94 -4.01 -6.77 6.15
CA VAL A 94 -5.06 -6.25 5.27
C VAL A 94 -4.52 -5.10 4.45
N SER A 95 -4.69 -5.15 3.13
CA SER A 95 -4.44 -4.01 2.24
C SER A 95 -5.59 -3.87 1.27
N TYR A 96 -5.92 -2.67 0.86
CA TYR A 96 -7.05 -2.41 -0.04
C TYR A 96 -6.62 -1.54 -1.21
N ASP A 97 -7.34 -1.67 -2.31
CA ASP A 97 -7.22 -0.76 -3.43
C ASP A 97 -8.11 0.45 -3.12
N ARG A 98 -7.50 1.63 -3.03
CA ARG A 98 -8.23 2.90 -2.87
C ARG A 98 -9.19 3.07 -4.05
N ARG A 99 -10.33 3.79 -3.85
CA ARG A 99 -11.19 4.19 -4.97
C ARG A 99 -10.37 4.74 -6.13
N GLY A 100 -10.73 4.40 -7.36
CA GLY A 100 -10.00 4.78 -8.57
C GLY A 100 -8.65 4.08 -8.76
N HIS A 101 -8.34 3.04 -7.96
CA HIS A 101 -7.11 2.25 -8.09
C HIS A 101 -7.41 0.75 -8.23
N GLY A 102 -6.54 0.07 -8.95
CA GLY A 102 -6.52 -1.39 -9.05
C GLY A 102 -7.85 -1.98 -9.49
N ARG A 103 -8.47 -2.73 -8.57
CA ARG A 103 -9.74 -3.43 -8.78
C ARG A 103 -10.94 -2.71 -8.17
N SER A 104 -10.70 -1.63 -7.44
CA SER A 104 -11.76 -0.82 -6.82
C SER A 104 -12.52 -0.01 -7.85
N GLY A 105 -13.76 0.36 -7.50
CA GLY A 105 -14.59 1.24 -8.32
C GLY A 105 -13.93 2.62 -8.53
N GLU A 106 -14.21 3.22 -9.67
CA GLU A 106 -13.71 4.55 -10.04
C GLU A 106 -14.89 5.54 -10.16
N PRO A 107 -15.33 6.15 -9.05
CA PRO A 107 -16.35 7.18 -9.08
C PRO A 107 -15.80 8.48 -9.70
N THR A 108 -16.69 9.33 -10.20
CA THR A 108 -16.31 10.60 -10.84
C THR A 108 -15.78 11.65 -9.85
N HIS A 109 -16.00 11.46 -8.53
CA HIS A 109 -15.66 12.40 -7.44
C HIS A 109 -15.41 11.62 -6.14
N GLY A 110 -15.08 12.33 -5.05
CA GLY A 110 -14.82 11.69 -3.76
C GLY A 110 -13.35 11.32 -3.56
N TYR A 111 -12.45 12.12 -4.11
CA TYR A 111 -11.00 11.92 -3.97
C TYR A 111 -10.37 12.82 -2.90
N GLU A 112 -11.18 13.35 -1.98
CA GLU A 112 -10.73 14.12 -0.82
C GLU A 112 -10.35 13.19 0.34
N PHE A 113 -9.42 13.60 1.20
CA PHE A 113 -9.00 12.79 2.35
C PHE A 113 -10.15 12.40 3.28
N ASN A 114 -11.20 13.21 3.37
CA ASN A 114 -12.37 12.84 4.18
C ASN A 114 -13.04 11.58 3.64
N THR A 115 -13.30 11.52 2.35
CA THR A 115 -13.90 10.36 1.70
C THR A 115 -12.95 9.14 1.75
N LEU A 116 -11.65 9.34 1.54
CA LEU A 116 -10.68 8.24 1.64
C LEU A 116 -10.59 7.67 3.06
N ALA A 117 -10.71 8.50 4.08
CA ALA A 117 -10.77 8.06 5.48
C ALA A 117 -12.09 7.32 5.79
N ASP A 118 -13.20 7.75 5.20
CA ASP A 118 -14.50 7.07 5.33
C ASP A 118 -14.48 5.71 4.60
N ASP A 119 -13.81 5.60 3.45
CA ASP A 119 -13.54 4.32 2.77
C ASP A 119 -12.71 3.37 3.64
N LEU A 120 -11.64 3.88 4.25
CA LEU A 120 -10.83 3.10 5.18
C LEU A 120 -11.64 2.67 6.40
N ALA A 121 -12.57 3.51 6.89
CA ALA A 121 -13.48 3.15 7.98
C ALA A 121 -14.43 2.01 7.55
N ALA A 122 -14.95 2.04 6.34
CA ALA A 122 -15.78 0.94 5.81
C ALA A 122 -14.98 -0.39 5.75
N VAL A 123 -13.69 -0.35 5.37
CA VAL A 123 -12.82 -1.54 5.41
C VAL A 123 -12.66 -2.04 6.85
N VAL A 124 -12.36 -1.16 7.79
CA VAL A 124 -12.15 -1.50 9.20
C VAL A 124 -13.40 -2.08 9.85
N GLU A 125 -14.55 -1.49 9.57
CA GLU A 125 -15.85 -1.88 10.17
C GLU A 125 -16.38 -3.18 9.58
N GLN A 126 -16.40 -3.34 8.25
CA GLN A 126 -16.96 -4.53 7.61
C GLN A 126 -16.08 -5.77 7.79
N LEU A 127 -14.76 -5.60 8.04
CA LEU A 127 -13.87 -6.69 8.42
C LEU A 127 -13.77 -6.88 9.95
N ASP A 128 -14.51 -6.08 10.72
CA ASP A 128 -14.54 -6.05 12.19
C ASP A 128 -13.13 -6.05 12.82
N LEU A 129 -12.29 -5.14 12.34
CA LEU A 129 -10.90 -5.03 12.79
C LEU A 129 -10.82 -4.24 14.10
N HIS A 130 -10.04 -4.75 15.06
CA HIS A 130 -9.77 -4.13 16.36
C HIS A 130 -8.29 -4.20 16.70
N HIS A 131 -7.81 -3.29 17.55
CA HIS A 131 -6.40 -3.19 17.95
C HIS A 131 -5.44 -3.10 16.75
N ILE A 132 -5.87 -2.34 15.74
CA ILE A 132 -5.19 -2.21 14.47
C ILE A 132 -3.85 -1.49 14.62
N THR A 133 -2.82 -1.97 13.94
CA THR A 133 -1.67 -1.15 13.57
C THR A 133 -1.89 -0.64 12.16
N PHE A 134 -2.16 0.65 11.99
CA PHE A 134 -2.17 1.27 10.66
C PHE A 134 -0.75 1.46 10.14
N VAL A 135 -0.56 1.17 8.86
CA VAL A 135 0.69 1.39 8.12
C VAL A 135 0.36 2.19 6.86
N GLY A 136 0.63 3.49 6.89
CA GLY A 136 0.49 4.35 5.71
C GLY A 136 1.84 4.64 5.07
N GLN A 137 1.89 4.70 3.74
CA GLN A 137 3.06 5.22 3.03
C GLN A 137 2.68 6.43 2.19
N SER A 138 3.50 7.49 2.24
CA SER A 138 3.34 8.67 1.38
C SER A 138 1.93 9.25 1.51
N LEU A 139 1.11 9.28 0.43
CA LEU A 139 -0.30 9.65 0.46
C LEU A 139 -1.09 8.82 1.49
N GLY A 140 -0.81 7.54 1.61
CA GLY A 140 -1.47 6.67 2.60
C GLY A 140 -1.26 7.12 4.04
N CYS A 141 -0.17 7.86 4.34
CA CYS A 141 0.01 8.49 5.65
C CYS A 141 -1.10 9.51 5.94
N GLY A 142 -1.43 10.35 4.97
CA GLY A 142 -2.52 11.33 5.11
C GLY A 142 -3.88 10.66 5.32
N GLU A 143 -4.10 9.53 4.68
CA GLU A 143 -5.33 8.76 4.77
C GLU A 143 -5.55 8.18 6.19
N VAL A 144 -4.52 7.53 6.75
CA VAL A 144 -4.61 6.98 8.11
C VAL A 144 -4.64 8.07 9.19
N ILE A 145 -3.98 9.21 8.99
CA ILE A 145 -4.07 10.38 9.87
C ILE A 145 -5.48 10.97 9.83
N ARG A 146 -6.07 11.13 8.64
CA ARG A 146 -7.43 11.64 8.50
C ARG A 146 -8.46 10.67 9.10
N TYR A 147 -8.23 9.34 8.99
CA TYR A 147 -9.05 8.35 9.70
C TYR A 147 -9.05 8.62 11.22
N LEU A 148 -7.86 8.75 11.83
CA LEU A 148 -7.77 9.01 13.27
C LEU A 148 -8.48 10.32 13.69
N SER A 149 -8.38 11.37 12.87
CA SER A 149 -9.05 12.63 13.11
C SER A 149 -10.56 12.56 13.03
N ARG A 150 -11.12 11.73 12.13
CA ARG A 150 -12.57 11.65 11.86
C ARG A 150 -13.27 10.56 12.64
N HIS A 151 -12.64 9.39 12.76
CA HIS A 151 -13.24 8.18 13.34
C HIS A 151 -12.65 7.83 14.71
N GLY A 152 -11.63 8.58 15.16
CA GLY A 152 -10.98 8.35 16.45
C GLY A 152 -10.08 7.11 16.47
N SER A 153 -9.59 6.78 17.68
CA SER A 153 -8.59 5.72 17.88
C SER A 153 -9.16 4.44 18.52
N ASN A 154 -10.48 4.34 18.76
CA ASN A 154 -11.05 3.23 19.52
C ASN A 154 -10.71 1.83 18.95
N ARG A 155 -10.52 1.71 17.66
CA ARG A 155 -10.13 0.47 16.97
C ARG A 155 -8.63 0.39 16.67
N VAL A 156 -7.86 1.46 16.94
CA VAL A 156 -6.46 1.62 16.52
C VAL A 156 -5.54 1.57 17.73
N ALA A 157 -4.63 0.61 17.73
CA ALA A 157 -3.64 0.48 18.77
C ALA A 157 -2.34 1.26 18.47
N ARG A 158 -1.97 1.37 17.19
CA ARG A 158 -0.69 1.96 16.76
C ARG A 158 -0.77 2.55 15.36
N LEU A 159 0.15 3.47 15.09
CA LEU A 159 0.30 4.12 13.79
C LEU A 159 1.75 4.00 13.29
N VAL A 160 1.93 3.57 12.05
CA VAL A 160 3.23 3.60 11.35
C VAL A 160 3.09 4.48 10.11
N LEU A 161 3.97 5.47 9.99
CA LEU A 161 4.06 6.39 8.86
C LEU A 161 5.36 6.11 8.11
N VAL A 162 5.29 5.67 6.85
CA VAL A 162 6.45 5.32 6.03
C VAL A 162 6.61 6.36 4.94
N SER A 163 7.79 6.97 4.80
CA SER A 163 8.08 7.96 3.73
C SER A 163 6.94 8.97 3.57
N THR A 164 6.59 9.66 4.67
CA THR A 164 5.38 10.49 4.76
C THR A 164 5.43 11.73 3.87
N ILE A 165 4.25 12.18 3.39
CA ILE A 165 4.04 13.48 2.73
C ILE A 165 3.78 14.62 3.72
N THR A 166 3.61 14.29 5.00
CA THR A 166 3.27 15.29 6.02
C THR A 166 4.51 16.06 6.49
N PRO A 167 4.39 17.24 7.11
CA PRO A 167 3.14 17.84 7.59
C PRO A 167 2.37 18.64 6.54
N PHE A 168 3.01 19.22 5.54
CA PHE A 168 2.38 20.04 4.50
C PHE A 168 3.30 20.23 3.30
N VAL A 169 2.80 19.94 2.09
CA VAL A 169 3.61 19.98 0.86
C VAL A 169 3.65 21.39 0.26
N LEU A 170 2.49 22.07 0.16
CA LEU A 170 2.41 23.37 -0.48
C LEU A 170 3.17 24.45 0.30
N LYS A 171 3.97 25.24 -0.41
CA LYS A 171 4.59 26.45 0.14
C LYS A 171 3.57 27.53 0.43
N THR A 172 3.60 28.05 1.63
CA THR A 172 2.80 29.16 2.15
C THR A 172 3.69 30.04 3.04
N ASP A 173 3.18 31.17 3.49
CA ASP A 173 3.93 32.08 4.37
C ASP A 173 4.35 31.37 5.68
N ASP A 174 3.55 30.42 6.18
CA ASP A 174 3.81 29.62 7.38
C ASP A 174 4.40 28.23 7.08
N ASN A 175 4.70 27.94 5.81
CA ASN A 175 5.44 26.76 5.34
C ASN A 175 6.43 27.15 4.22
N PRO A 176 7.46 27.97 4.52
CA PRO A 176 8.36 28.52 3.51
C PRO A 176 9.21 27.48 2.78
N ASP A 177 9.43 26.30 3.38
CA ASP A 177 10.20 25.19 2.79
C ASP A 177 9.33 24.25 1.96
N GLY A 178 8.06 24.57 1.76
CA GLY A 178 7.14 23.83 0.90
C GLY A 178 7.45 24.00 -0.59
N VAL A 179 6.74 23.25 -1.42
CA VAL A 179 6.87 23.28 -2.89
C VAL A 179 5.98 24.38 -3.46
N ASP A 180 6.55 25.22 -4.32
CA ASP A 180 5.82 26.31 -4.97
C ASP A 180 4.62 25.77 -5.78
N ARG A 181 3.48 26.46 -5.70
CA ARG A 181 2.23 26.10 -6.42
C ARG A 181 2.46 25.93 -7.92
N SER A 182 3.25 26.80 -8.54
CA SER A 182 3.60 26.73 -9.96
C SER A 182 4.34 25.45 -10.34
N THR A 183 5.20 24.96 -9.45
CA THR A 183 5.91 23.68 -9.63
C THR A 183 4.91 22.50 -9.58
N LEU A 184 4.01 22.49 -8.61
CA LEU A 184 2.95 21.46 -8.49
C LEU A 184 2.02 21.44 -9.70
N GLU A 185 1.66 22.61 -10.21
CA GLU A 185 0.86 22.76 -11.45
C GLU A 185 1.62 22.28 -12.69
N THR A 186 2.92 22.54 -12.75
CA THR A 186 3.78 22.05 -13.84
C THR A 186 3.83 20.51 -13.84
N VAL A 187 3.97 19.89 -12.69
CA VAL A 187 3.92 18.41 -12.57
C VAL A 187 2.59 17.88 -13.12
N ARG A 188 1.44 18.49 -12.76
CA ARG A 188 0.13 18.10 -13.30
C ARG A 188 0.04 18.27 -14.81
N LYS A 189 0.54 19.37 -15.37
CA LYS A 189 0.59 19.61 -16.83
C LYS A 189 1.44 18.56 -17.55
N VAL A 190 2.60 18.20 -17.00
CA VAL A 190 3.46 17.16 -17.58
C VAL A 190 2.75 15.81 -17.59
N LEU A 191 2.17 15.41 -16.46
CA LEU A 191 1.40 14.17 -16.36
C LEU A 191 0.18 14.14 -17.31
N SER A 192 -0.51 15.26 -17.48
CA SER A 192 -1.66 15.38 -18.40
C SER A 192 -1.27 15.20 -19.85
N LYS A 193 -0.01 15.55 -20.22
CA LYS A 193 0.48 15.45 -21.60
C LYS A 193 1.04 14.07 -21.92
N ASP A 194 1.85 13.53 -21.02
CA ASP A 194 2.53 12.23 -21.21
C ASP A 194 2.81 11.65 -19.82
N ARG A 195 1.86 10.86 -19.31
CA ARG A 195 1.99 10.23 -17.98
C ARG A 195 3.05 9.13 -17.92
N PRO A 196 3.13 8.19 -18.90
CA PRO A 196 4.07 7.07 -18.83
C PRO A 196 5.53 7.51 -18.75
N HIS A 197 5.95 8.47 -19.54
CA HIS A 197 7.35 8.87 -19.64
C HIS A 197 7.92 9.44 -18.32
N PRO A 198 7.34 10.48 -17.68
CA PRO A 198 7.87 11.01 -16.42
C PRO A 198 7.79 10.01 -15.27
N ILE A 199 6.80 9.11 -15.24
CA ILE A 199 6.73 8.03 -14.24
C ILE A 199 7.89 7.05 -14.46
N ALA A 200 8.13 6.59 -15.68
CA ALA A 200 9.24 5.69 -15.98
C ALA A 200 10.60 6.33 -15.66
N ALA A 201 10.76 7.61 -16.01
CA ALA A 201 11.98 8.36 -15.71
C ALA A 201 12.23 8.55 -14.20
N ALA A 202 11.18 8.57 -13.38
CA ALA A 202 11.29 8.71 -11.93
C ALA A 202 11.66 7.39 -11.22
N ALA A 203 11.47 6.21 -11.84
CA ALA A 203 11.66 4.93 -11.20
C ALA A 203 13.05 4.73 -10.56
N PRO A 204 14.18 5.05 -11.23
CA PRO A 204 15.49 4.90 -10.60
C PRO A 204 15.64 5.73 -9.31
N ALA A 205 15.19 6.98 -9.31
CA ALA A 205 15.26 7.86 -8.14
C ALA A 205 14.30 7.39 -7.03
N PHE A 206 13.11 6.92 -7.39
CA PHE A 206 12.13 6.38 -6.45
C PHE A 206 12.70 5.19 -5.64
N PHE A 207 13.47 4.32 -6.25
CA PHE A 207 14.13 3.20 -5.58
C PHE A 207 15.56 3.53 -5.07
N GLY A 208 16.11 4.68 -5.43
CA GLY A 208 17.50 5.06 -5.07
C GLY A 208 18.56 4.25 -5.81
N ALA A 209 18.24 3.78 -7.03
CA ALA A 209 19.20 3.08 -7.89
C ALA A 209 20.26 4.06 -8.46
N PRO A 210 21.50 3.60 -8.72
CA PRO A 210 21.99 2.23 -8.58
C PRO A 210 22.48 1.86 -7.16
N LYS A 211 22.47 2.81 -6.19
CA LYS A 211 22.94 2.57 -4.82
C LYS A 211 22.13 1.45 -4.15
N ASN A 212 20.81 1.49 -4.26
CA ASN A 212 19.94 0.39 -3.86
C ASN A 212 19.79 -0.59 -5.04
N ARG A 213 20.10 -1.87 -4.79
CA ARG A 213 19.99 -2.92 -5.81
C ARG A 213 18.51 -3.28 -6.00
N VAL A 214 17.97 -2.86 -7.12
CA VAL A 214 16.62 -3.18 -7.57
C VAL A 214 16.69 -3.66 -9.03
N SER A 215 15.95 -4.72 -9.37
CA SER A 215 15.92 -5.22 -10.75
C SER A 215 15.09 -4.29 -11.66
N GLN A 216 15.37 -4.34 -12.96
CA GLN A 216 14.58 -3.59 -13.94
C GLN A 216 13.12 -4.05 -13.92
N GLU A 217 12.86 -5.33 -13.68
CA GLU A 217 11.52 -5.91 -13.62
C GLU A 217 10.69 -5.35 -12.46
N ILE A 218 11.30 -5.04 -11.31
CA ILE A 218 10.65 -4.36 -10.19
C ILE A 218 10.30 -2.92 -10.58
N MET A 219 11.23 -2.20 -11.22
CA MET A 219 10.96 -0.84 -11.70
C MET A 219 9.84 -0.84 -12.76
N ASP A 220 9.86 -1.77 -13.69
CA ASP A 220 8.82 -1.92 -14.72
C ASP A 220 7.47 -2.30 -14.13
N TRP A 221 7.46 -3.16 -13.09
CA TRP A 221 6.25 -3.52 -12.35
C TRP A 221 5.64 -2.30 -11.65
N TRP A 222 6.47 -1.48 -11.00
CA TRP A 222 6.05 -0.23 -10.36
C TRP A 222 5.46 0.75 -11.39
N VAL A 223 6.15 0.94 -12.53
CA VAL A 223 5.66 1.80 -13.64
C VAL A 223 4.29 1.34 -14.13
N ARG A 224 4.13 0.03 -14.39
CA ARG A 224 2.83 -0.52 -14.81
C ARG A 224 1.75 -0.28 -13.77
N MET A 225 2.05 -0.49 -12.49
CA MET A 225 1.09 -0.25 -11.42
C MET A 225 0.64 1.22 -11.39
N MET A 226 1.57 2.16 -11.53
CA MET A 226 1.30 3.59 -11.57
C MET A 226 0.49 4.02 -12.81
N VAL A 227 0.74 3.40 -13.97
CA VAL A 227 0.12 3.79 -15.24
C VAL A 227 -1.20 3.05 -15.48
N GLU A 228 -1.30 1.78 -15.13
CA GLU A 228 -2.46 0.95 -15.40
C GLU A 228 -3.42 0.85 -14.20
N GLY A 229 -2.87 0.94 -12.99
CA GLY A 229 -3.63 0.74 -11.75
C GLY A 229 -4.37 1.99 -11.24
N CYS A 230 -4.25 3.15 -11.91
CA CYS A 230 -4.93 4.39 -11.55
C CYS A 230 -5.19 5.22 -12.80
N SER A 231 -6.38 5.78 -12.95
CA SER A 231 -6.67 6.67 -14.09
C SER A 231 -5.90 7.99 -14.01
N LEU A 232 -5.73 8.66 -15.16
CA LEU A 232 -5.11 9.98 -15.19
C LEU A 232 -5.90 10.99 -14.35
N LYS A 233 -7.24 10.97 -14.45
CA LYS A 233 -8.11 11.85 -13.67
C LYS A 233 -7.89 11.66 -12.17
N THR A 234 -7.99 10.42 -11.68
CA THR A 234 -7.80 10.09 -10.27
C THR A 234 -6.39 10.47 -9.80
N MET A 235 -5.37 10.22 -10.62
CA MET A 235 -3.99 10.59 -10.32
C MET A 235 -3.81 12.10 -10.12
N LEU A 236 -4.42 12.92 -10.98
CA LEU A 236 -4.34 14.38 -10.90
C LEU A 236 -5.14 14.96 -9.73
N ASP A 237 -6.36 14.44 -9.49
CA ASP A 237 -7.21 14.87 -8.38
C ASP A 237 -6.52 14.60 -7.03
N LEU A 238 -5.98 13.40 -6.86
CA LEU A 238 -5.24 13.04 -5.65
C LEU A 238 -3.96 13.86 -5.49
N GLN A 239 -3.21 14.11 -6.58
CA GLN A 239 -2.00 14.93 -6.51
C GLN A 239 -2.31 16.34 -6.03
N LYS A 240 -3.38 16.95 -6.55
CA LYS A 240 -3.85 18.25 -6.07
C LYS A 240 -4.24 18.18 -4.59
N MET A 241 -5.05 17.20 -4.22
CA MET A 241 -5.57 17.04 -2.87
C MET A 241 -4.44 16.89 -1.84
N PHE A 242 -3.51 15.93 -2.02
CA PHE A 242 -2.48 15.69 -1.00
C PHE A 242 -1.44 16.81 -0.92
N THR A 243 -1.18 17.52 -2.03
CA THR A 243 -0.23 18.63 -2.00
C THR A 243 -0.79 19.87 -1.33
N GLU A 244 -2.11 20.07 -1.34
CA GLU A 244 -2.78 21.25 -0.79
C GLU A 244 -3.36 21.02 0.61
N THR A 245 -3.22 19.81 1.19
CA THR A 245 -3.75 19.49 2.53
C THR A 245 -2.70 19.75 3.60
N ASP A 246 -3.05 20.57 4.59
CA ASP A 246 -2.23 20.81 5.79
C ASP A 246 -2.65 19.83 6.91
N PHE A 247 -1.72 18.95 7.32
CA PHE A 247 -1.95 17.97 8.39
C PHE A 247 -1.46 18.42 9.77
N ARG A 248 -0.85 19.58 9.90
CA ARG A 248 -0.28 20.05 11.16
C ARG A 248 -1.27 20.06 12.33
N PRO A 249 -2.55 20.46 12.14
CA PRO A 249 -3.54 20.41 13.24
C PRO A 249 -3.87 18.97 13.68
N GLU A 250 -3.93 18.01 12.74
CA GLU A 250 -4.29 16.62 13.00
C GLU A 250 -3.15 15.85 13.67
N LEU A 251 -1.92 16.08 13.21
CA LEU A 251 -0.71 15.46 13.78
C LEU A 251 -0.58 15.70 15.28
N ARG A 252 -0.90 16.91 15.75
CA ARG A 252 -0.85 17.28 17.19
C ARG A 252 -1.89 16.57 18.05
N ARG A 253 -2.94 15.99 17.43
CA ARG A 253 -4.03 15.28 18.11
C ARG A 253 -3.87 13.77 18.10
N ILE A 254 -2.83 13.24 17.45
CA ILE A 254 -2.56 11.80 17.46
C ILE A 254 -2.19 11.38 18.87
N SER A 255 -2.95 10.43 19.42
CA SER A 255 -2.80 9.94 20.78
C SER A 255 -2.33 8.48 20.87
N VAL A 256 -2.22 7.78 19.74
CA VAL A 256 -1.71 6.41 19.70
C VAL A 256 -0.19 6.38 19.54
N PRO A 257 0.50 5.37 20.09
CA PRO A 257 1.91 5.16 19.81
C PRO A 257 2.21 5.21 18.32
N THR A 258 3.18 6.06 17.94
CA THR A 258 3.47 6.32 16.52
C THR A 258 4.94 6.07 16.21
N LEU A 259 5.19 5.29 15.15
CA LEU A 259 6.50 5.07 14.55
C LEU A 259 6.53 5.70 13.17
N LEU A 260 7.49 6.58 12.93
CA LEU A 260 7.75 7.18 11.64
C LEU A 260 9.05 6.58 11.08
N ILE A 261 9.00 6.00 9.88
CA ILE A 261 10.14 5.40 9.16
C ILE A 261 10.37 6.19 7.89
N HIS A 262 11.59 6.64 7.66
CA HIS A 262 11.91 7.45 6.47
C HIS A 262 13.34 7.21 5.99
N GLY A 263 13.54 7.20 4.68
CA GLY A 263 14.87 7.11 4.08
C GLY A 263 15.54 8.48 3.97
N ASP A 264 16.82 8.57 4.27
CA ASP A 264 17.58 9.83 4.15
C ASP A 264 17.95 10.19 2.70
N ASN A 265 17.75 9.26 1.75
CA ASN A 265 17.92 9.47 0.32
C ASN A 265 16.59 9.57 -0.44
N ASP A 266 15.48 9.85 0.26
CA ASP A 266 14.16 10.02 -0.34
C ASP A 266 14.04 11.38 -1.02
N THR A 267 14.07 11.38 -2.37
CA THR A 267 13.91 12.59 -3.18
C THR A 267 12.45 12.89 -3.56
N SER A 268 11.54 11.95 -3.36
CA SER A 268 10.11 12.13 -3.59
C SER A 268 9.45 12.94 -2.47
N THR A 269 9.83 12.61 -1.23
CA THR A 269 9.40 13.31 -0.01
C THR A 269 10.63 13.54 0.88
N PRO A 270 11.46 14.57 0.60
CA PRO A 270 12.72 14.77 1.31
C PRO A 270 12.52 14.81 2.82
N ILE A 271 13.33 14.03 3.55
CA ILE A 271 13.19 13.82 5.00
C ILE A 271 13.19 15.13 5.80
N GLU A 272 13.97 16.13 5.35
CA GLU A 272 14.13 17.40 6.05
C GLU A 272 12.84 18.25 6.03
N THR A 273 12.06 18.16 4.96
CA THR A 273 10.81 18.91 4.82
C THR A 273 9.59 18.10 5.24
N THR A 274 9.74 16.82 5.48
CA THR A 274 8.62 15.90 5.81
C THR A 274 8.81 15.24 7.19
N ALA A 275 9.48 14.10 7.29
CA ALA A 275 9.53 13.31 8.51
C ALA A 275 10.16 14.06 9.70
N ARG A 276 11.23 14.83 9.50
CA ARG A 276 11.88 15.61 10.55
C ARG A 276 10.99 16.76 11.08
N LYS A 277 10.08 17.27 10.24
CA LYS A 277 9.07 18.26 10.64
C LYS A 277 7.80 17.61 11.20
N THR A 278 7.49 16.39 10.77
CA THR A 278 6.30 15.66 11.24
C THR A 278 6.49 15.08 12.65
N ALA A 279 7.64 14.42 12.90
CA ALA A 279 7.89 13.73 14.17
C ALA A 279 7.68 14.61 15.42
N PRO A 280 8.18 15.86 15.50
CA PRO A 280 7.97 16.71 16.67
C PRO A 280 6.52 17.19 16.84
N LEU A 281 5.67 17.07 15.81
CA LEU A 281 4.25 17.43 15.91
C LEU A 281 3.40 16.31 16.53
N ILE A 282 3.88 15.07 16.56
CA ILE A 282 3.15 13.92 17.09
C ILE A 282 3.70 13.60 18.48
N PRO A 283 2.87 13.66 19.54
CA PRO A 283 3.32 13.33 20.90
C PRO A 283 3.91 11.92 20.98
N GLY A 284 5.14 11.80 21.51
CA GLY A 284 5.81 10.50 21.67
C GLY A 284 6.20 9.76 20.38
N CYS A 285 6.20 10.42 19.25
CA CYS A 285 6.60 9.82 17.97
C CYS A 285 8.06 9.36 17.99
N GLN A 286 8.28 8.13 17.55
CA GLN A 286 9.61 7.58 17.30
C GLN A 286 9.96 7.76 15.82
N LEU A 287 11.08 8.41 15.52
CA LEU A 287 11.59 8.52 14.15
C LEU A 287 12.73 7.52 13.93
N LYS A 288 12.56 6.61 12.98
CA LYS A 288 13.62 5.74 12.43
C LYS A 288 14.04 6.23 11.06
N VAL A 289 15.32 6.55 10.93
CA VAL A 289 15.92 6.92 9.64
C VAL A 289 16.61 5.69 9.05
N TYR A 290 16.25 5.34 7.81
CA TYR A 290 16.90 4.27 7.05
C TYR A 290 17.98 4.87 6.15
N GLU A 291 19.23 4.56 6.47
CA GLU A 291 20.41 5.09 5.76
C GLU A 291 20.42 4.62 4.30
N GLY A 292 20.54 5.58 3.38
CA GLY A 292 20.58 5.35 1.94
C GLY A 292 19.25 4.91 1.32
N ALA A 293 18.20 4.74 2.11
CA ALA A 293 16.90 4.36 1.59
C ALA A 293 16.21 5.53 0.87
N ALA A 294 15.51 5.21 -0.23
CA ALA A 294 14.69 6.15 -0.99
C ALA A 294 13.20 5.86 -0.76
N HIS A 295 12.32 6.49 -1.55
CA HIS A 295 10.87 6.36 -1.38
C HIS A 295 10.35 4.93 -1.51
N GLY A 296 11.00 4.11 -2.36
CA GLY A 296 10.71 2.70 -2.57
C GLY A 296 11.23 1.76 -1.47
N LEU A 297 11.48 2.25 -0.26
CA LEU A 297 12.03 1.45 0.85
C LEU A 297 11.23 0.19 1.22
N PRO A 298 9.89 0.07 1.02
CA PRO A 298 9.20 -1.20 1.25
C PRO A 298 9.72 -2.36 0.38
N ILE A 299 10.33 -2.06 -0.74
CA ILE A 299 10.96 -3.05 -1.62
C ILE A 299 12.45 -3.18 -1.34
N THR A 300 13.17 -2.04 -1.30
CA THR A 300 14.64 -2.04 -1.20
C THR A 300 15.15 -2.41 0.20
N HIS A 301 14.34 -2.16 1.23
CA HIS A 301 14.65 -2.43 2.64
C HIS A 301 13.54 -3.30 3.29
N ALA A 302 12.98 -4.24 2.51
CA ALA A 302 11.83 -5.05 2.93
C ALA A 302 12.07 -5.81 4.24
N GLU A 303 13.21 -6.46 4.38
CA GLU A 303 13.55 -7.24 5.59
C GLU A 303 13.60 -6.35 6.84
N GLN A 304 14.26 -5.20 6.75
CA GLN A 304 14.36 -4.23 7.84
C GLN A 304 12.99 -3.66 8.20
N LEU A 305 12.20 -3.27 7.19
CA LEU A 305 10.84 -2.77 7.40
C LEU A 305 9.94 -3.82 8.05
N ASN A 306 9.98 -5.06 7.58
CA ASN A 306 9.19 -6.15 8.15
C ASN A 306 9.56 -6.43 9.60
N ALA A 307 10.86 -6.41 9.93
CA ALA A 307 11.33 -6.57 11.31
C ALA A 307 10.81 -5.44 12.21
N ASP A 308 10.87 -4.19 11.75
CA ASP A 308 10.40 -3.02 12.51
C ASP A 308 8.88 -3.00 12.67
N LEU A 309 8.14 -3.34 11.60
CA LEU A 309 6.67 -3.47 11.67
C LEU A 309 6.25 -4.56 12.66
N MET A 310 6.91 -5.74 12.61
CA MET A 310 6.63 -6.83 13.55
C MET A 310 6.92 -6.39 14.99
N ALA A 311 8.10 -5.84 15.25
CA ALA A 311 8.50 -5.43 16.59
C ALA A 311 7.54 -4.37 17.15
N PHE A 312 7.15 -3.37 16.32
CA PHE A 312 6.26 -2.30 16.75
C PHE A 312 4.82 -2.79 16.93
N ALA A 313 4.30 -3.64 16.04
CA ALA A 313 2.95 -4.20 16.17
C ALA A 313 2.80 -5.10 17.41
N MET A 314 3.88 -5.75 17.83
CA MET A 314 3.87 -6.68 18.97
C MET A 314 4.33 -6.05 20.28
N SER A 315 4.79 -4.78 20.28
CA SER A 315 5.14 -4.09 21.53
C SER A 315 3.95 -4.02 22.49
N SER A 316 4.22 -3.97 23.77
CA SER A 316 3.23 -3.85 24.87
C SER A 316 2.61 -2.46 24.95
#